data_f593b813f38e9fd21361b2bec64cc7c2
#
_entry.id   f593b813f38e9fd21361b2bec64cc7c2
#
_cell.length_a   1.000
_cell.length_b   1.000
_cell.length_c   1.000
_cell.angle_alpha   90.00
_cell.angle_beta   90.00
_cell.angle_gamma   90.00
#
_symmetry.space_group_name_H-M   'P 1'
#
loop_
_entity.id
_entity.type
_entity.pdbx_description
1 polymer ?
#
loop_
_entity_poly.entity_id
_entity_poly.type
_entity_poly.pdbx_seq_one_letter_code
_entity_poly.pdbx_strand_id
1 'polypeptide(L)'
;AQIALQRAGWAIRESQKDGYETAAENSDPTYPTQRPGAAERTKYYQLAQTHLNEIISKGIHQLNPSYENEWYLINQNKLDDKYYENLFEVALGVNRSGELGYTIGVRINGSSSRYGKKGNSSGKVKMTAPLFWSYDHKDQRRDVTCVPYTLKETDGVMKESFDKNSPFGIYCGKWDIRKMSEEWRQAALGSTEKVCTGINFITLRYSQVLLMYAEVMNELNGNPDATTGGVNGLSARDALGMVHERAFADANKSEAKAYVAGIASDKDAFFNAIVDENAWEFAGECVRKYELERWNLLSKKIDQFKADYEAQLNEYPTKLYYKTIKTATDEKIDMNSVCWYEAPENTAGYESVTWWGAEVTDKDQKNLKGKLPFISSYLNTTVKNRYLLPIATSSIADSQGKLSNSYGY
;
A
#
# COMPACT_ATOMS: atom_id res chain seq x y z
N ALA A 1 -17.32 9.23 -8.13
CA ALA A 1 -17.34 8.66 -6.77
C ALA A 1 -16.20 9.22 -5.92
N GLN A 2 -14.95 8.99 -6.26
CA GLN A 2 -13.78 9.39 -5.45
C GLN A 2 -13.78 10.88 -5.07
N ILE A 3 -14.06 11.79 -6.02
CA ILE A 3 -14.17 13.24 -5.74
C ILE A 3 -15.28 13.52 -4.72
N ALA A 4 -16.42 12.84 -4.83
CA ALA A 4 -17.52 13.00 -3.88
C ALA A 4 -17.11 12.56 -2.46
N LEU A 5 -16.41 11.42 -2.33
CA LEU A 5 -15.87 10.94 -1.05
C LEU A 5 -14.83 11.90 -0.46
N GLN A 6 -13.94 12.46 -1.28
CA GLN A 6 -13.00 13.49 -0.83
C GLN A 6 -13.73 14.74 -0.33
N ARG A 7 -14.83 15.12 -0.98
CA ARG A 7 -15.66 16.25 -0.55
C ARG A 7 -16.46 15.96 0.74
N ALA A 8 -16.85 14.70 0.95
CA ALA A 8 -17.52 14.26 2.18
C ALA A 8 -16.56 14.15 3.38
N GLY A 9 -15.27 13.97 3.10
CA GLY A 9 -14.23 13.68 4.10
C GLY A 9 -13.71 14.91 4.85
N TRP A 10 -12.81 14.62 5.78
CA TRP A 10 -12.12 15.63 6.57
C TRP A 10 -11.01 16.29 5.77
N ALA A 11 -10.80 17.58 6.03
CA ALA A 11 -9.68 18.34 5.51
C ALA A 11 -9.31 19.47 6.47
N ILE A 12 -8.02 19.80 6.55
CA ILE A 12 -7.54 20.96 7.27
C ILE A 12 -8.01 22.24 6.56
N ARG A 13 -8.42 23.25 7.32
CA ARG A 13 -8.93 24.53 6.82
C ARG A 13 -8.13 25.68 7.40
N GLU A 14 -8.09 26.80 6.68
CA GLU A 14 -7.45 28.04 7.16
C GLU A 14 -8.26 28.73 8.27
N SER A 15 -9.56 28.50 8.29
CA SER A 15 -10.48 29.03 9.29
C SER A 15 -11.70 28.12 9.43
N GLN A 16 -12.42 28.30 10.51
CA GLN A 16 -13.69 27.63 10.71
C GLN A 16 -14.69 28.03 9.63
N LYS A 17 -15.40 27.04 9.11
CA LYS A 17 -16.39 27.20 8.06
C LYS A 17 -17.79 26.89 8.59
N ASP A 18 -18.74 27.77 8.32
CA ASP A 18 -20.14 27.61 8.71
C ASP A 18 -20.74 26.34 8.08
N GLY A 19 -21.55 25.63 8.86
CA GLY A 19 -22.19 24.39 8.43
C GLY A 19 -21.27 23.17 8.35
N TYR A 20 -20.01 23.31 8.80
CA TYR A 20 -19.05 22.23 8.88
C TYR A 20 -18.91 21.71 10.31
N GLU A 21 -18.63 20.43 10.43
CA GLU A 21 -18.25 19.77 11.69
C GLU A 21 -16.74 19.89 11.88
N THR A 22 -16.29 20.27 13.08
CA THR A 22 -14.87 20.26 13.46
C THR A 22 -14.55 18.93 14.13
N ALA A 23 -13.43 18.32 13.77
CA ALA A 23 -12.98 17.07 14.37
C ALA A 23 -12.70 17.27 15.86
N ALA A 24 -13.17 16.35 16.70
CA ALA A 24 -12.88 16.33 18.13
C ALA A 24 -11.41 16.02 18.42
N GLU A 25 -10.80 15.19 17.58
CA GLU A 25 -9.39 14.78 17.68
C GLU A 25 -8.60 15.28 16.47
N ASN A 26 -7.30 15.46 16.64
CA ASN A 26 -6.36 15.83 15.56
C ASN A 26 -6.76 17.12 14.81
N SER A 27 -7.35 18.07 15.52
CA SER A 27 -7.70 19.38 15.00
C SER A 27 -6.91 20.47 15.71
N ASP A 28 -6.36 21.40 14.95
CA ASP A 28 -5.70 22.59 15.49
C ASP A 28 -6.74 23.70 15.61
N PRO A 29 -6.77 24.49 16.72
CA PRO A 29 -7.74 25.57 16.89
C PRO A 29 -7.61 26.67 15.84
N THR A 30 -6.39 26.94 15.37
CA THR A 30 -6.12 27.99 14.36
C THR A 30 -6.45 27.48 12.94
N TYR A 31 -6.14 26.22 12.66
CA TYR A 31 -6.35 25.57 11.38
C TYR A 31 -7.18 24.30 11.57
N PRO A 32 -8.49 24.45 11.75
CA PRO A 32 -9.35 23.34 12.13
C PRO A 32 -9.45 22.27 11.05
N THR A 33 -9.44 21.01 11.47
CA THR A 33 -9.78 19.87 10.61
C THR A 33 -11.29 19.73 10.60
N GLN A 34 -11.90 19.91 9.43
CA GLN A 34 -13.36 20.00 9.28
C GLN A 34 -13.86 19.16 8.11
N ARG A 35 -15.13 18.76 8.18
CA ARG A 35 -15.87 18.13 7.08
C ARG A 35 -17.26 18.77 6.95
N PRO A 36 -17.95 18.59 5.81
CA PRO A 36 -19.33 19.06 5.66
C PRO A 36 -20.25 18.51 6.75
N GLY A 37 -21.23 19.29 7.17
CA GLY A 37 -22.28 18.85 8.08
C GLY A 37 -23.07 17.66 7.51
N ALA A 38 -23.78 16.93 8.38
CA ALA A 38 -24.40 15.64 8.06
C ALA A 38 -25.26 15.64 6.78
N ALA A 39 -26.09 16.67 6.59
CA ALA A 39 -26.99 16.75 5.43
C ALA A 39 -26.23 16.90 4.10
N GLU A 40 -25.19 17.74 4.06
CA GLU A 40 -24.36 17.91 2.87
C GLU A 40 -23.49 16.67 2.61
N ARG A 41 -22.95 16.07 3.68
CA ARG A 41 -22.17 14.85 3.61
C ARG A 41 -22.98 13.68 3.02
N THR A 42 -24.23 13.52 3.45
CA THR A 42 -25.15 12.53 2.90
C THR A 42 -25.34 12.68 1.39
N LYS A 43 -25.47 13.91 0.90
CA LYS A 43 -25.58 14.16 -0.57
C LYS A 43 -24.33 13.68 -1.32
N TYR A 44 -23.14 13.91 -0.78
CA TYR A 44 -21.90 13.43 -1.41
C TYR A 44 -21.81 11.89 -1.40
N TYR A 45 -22.23 11.23 -0.32
CA TYR A 45 -22.29 9.77 -0.28
C TYR A 45 -23.32 9.23 -1.28
N GLN A 46 -24.49 9.85 -1.39
CA GLN A 46 -25.51 9.47 -2.40
C GLN A 46 -24.99 9.67 -3.83
N LEU A 47 -24.27 10.77 -4.10
CA LEU A 47 -23.65 11.00 -5.39
C LEU A 47 -22.58 9.93 -5.70
N ALA A 48 -21.75 9.57 -4.72
CA ALA A 48 -20.80 8.49 -4.86
C ALA A 48 -21.50 7.16 -5.13
N GLN A 49 -22.56 6.83 -4.37
CA GLN A 49 -23.38 5.63 -4.55
C GLN A 49 -23.92 5.50 -5.98
N THR A 50 -24.49 6.59 -6.52
CA THR A 50 -25.01 6.61 -7.89
C THR A 50 -23.95 6.18 -8.90
N HIS A 51 -22.76 6.78 -8.86
CA HIS A 51 -21.70 6.46 -9.79
C HIS A 51 -21.10 5.06 -9.58
N LEU A 52 -20.99 4.62 -8.33
CA LEU A 52 -20.50 3.26 -8.02
C LEU A 52 -21.49 2.21 -8.49
N ASN A 53 -22.78 2.42 -8.23
CA ASN A 53 -23.84 1.55 -8.75
C ASN A 53 -23.81 1.45 -10.29
N GLU A 54 -23.60 2.59 -10.97
CA GLU A 54 -23.50 2.61 -12.44
C GLU A 54 -22.34 1.76 -12.95
N ILE A 55 -21.15 1.88 -12.34
CA ILE A 55 -19.98 1.09 -12.75
C ILE A 55 -20.21 -0.39 -12.49
N ILE A 56 -20.66 -0.75 -11.29
CA ILE A 56 -20.86 -2.14 -10.87
C ILE A 56 -21.97 -2.81 -11.69
N SER A 57 -23.08 -2.11 -11.94
CA SER A 57 -24.22 -2.65 -12.71
C SER A 57 -23.91 -3.01 -14.16
N LYS A 58 -22.93 -2.31 -14.77
CA LYS A 58 -22.49 -2.61 -16.13
C LYS A 58 -21.78 -3.96 -16.25
N GLY A 59 -21.21 -4.49 -15.17
CA GLY A 59 -20.56 -5.79 -15.15
C GLY A 59 -19.33 -5.92 -16.05
N ILE A 60 -18.76 -4.80 -16.52
CA ILE A 60 -17.59 -4.77 -17.40
C ILE A 60 -16.32 -5.09 -16.61
N HIS A 61 -16.19 -4.49 -15.43
CA HIS A 61 -15.02 -4.59 -14.57
C HIS A 61 -15.18 -5.75 -13.58
N GLN A 62 -14.11 -6.49 -13.38
CA GLN A 62 -14.04 -7.61 -12.45
C GLN A 62 -12.68 -7.58 -11.74
N LEU A 63 -12.58 -8.24 -10.59
CA LEU A 63 -11.28 -8.49 -9.96
C LEU A 63 -10.54 -9.57 -10.76
N ASN A 64 -9.28 -9.34 -11.08
CA ASN A 64 -8.41 -10.39 -11.59
C ASN A 64 -8.30 -11.49 -10.54
N PRO A 65 -8.64 -12.75 -10.82
CA PRO A 65 -8.60 -13.82 -9.83
C PRO A 65 -7.21 -14.05 -9.23
N SER A 66 -6.16 -13.69 -9.97
CA SER A 66 -4.79 -13.72 -9.48
C SER A 66 -4.31 -12.31 -9.19
N TYR A 67 -4.14 -11.99 -7.90
CA TYR A 67 -3.55 -10.73 -7.50
C TYR A 67 -2.15 -10.52 -8.06
N GLU A 68 -1.35 -11.57 -8.14
CA GLU A 68 0.01 -11.49 -8.70
C GLU A 68 -0.02 -11.22 -10.21
N ASN A 69 -0.94 -11.85 -10.96
CA ASN A 69 -1.06 -11.65 -12.40
C ASN A 69 -1.37 -10.20 -12.74
N GLU A 70 -2.14 -9.51 -11.93
CA GLU A 70 -2.42 -8.09 -12.08
C GLU A 70 -1.13 -7.26 -12.16
N TRP A 71 -0.19 -7.56 -11.27
CA TRP A 71 1.10 -6.87 -11.25
C TRP A 71 2.03 -7.29 -12.40
N TYR A 72 1.89 -8.50 -12.93
CA TYR A 72 2.57 -8.85 -14.19
C TYR A 72 2.04 -8.04 -15.36
N LEU A 73 0.73 -7.88 -15.51
CA LEU A 73 0.13 -7.08 -16.57
C LEU A 73 0.63 -5.63 -16.51
N ILE A 74 0.57 -5.01 -15.35
CA ILE A 74 1.03 -3.62 -15.13
C ILE A 74 2.51 -3.46 -15.47
N ASN A 75 3.38 -4.32 -14.93
CA ASN A 75 4.82 -4.23 -15.16
C ASN A 75 5.23 -4.55 -16.61
N GLN A 76 4.39 -5.25 -17.36
CA GLN A 76 4.58 -5.55 -18.78
C GLN A 76 3.92 -4.54 -19.71
N ASN A 77 3.30 -3.48 -19.17
CA ASN A 77 2.48 -2.52 -19.93
C ASN A 77 1.43 -3.21 -20.83
N LYS A 78 0.87 -4.30 -20.34
CA LYS A 78 -0.23 -5.03 -20.99
C LYS A 78 -1.55 -4.52 -20.46
N LEU A 79 -2.48 -4.28 -21.37
CA LEU A 79 -3.85 -4.00 -20.97
C LEU A 79 -4.48 -5.25 -20.34
N ASP A 80 -5.21 -5.05 -19.27
CA ASP A 80 -6.10 -6.06 -18.73
C ASP A 80 -7.39 -6.09 -19.58
N ASP A 81 -7.34 -6.82 -20.68
CA ASP A 81 -8.43 -6.97 -21.65
C ASP A 81 -9.41 -8.09 -21.28
N LYS A 82 -9.16 -8.80 -20.19
CA LYS A 82 -10.01 -9.91 -19.73
C LYS A 82 -10.88 -9.53 -18.53
N TYR A 83 -10.31 -8.87 -17.54
CA TYR A 83 -11.03 -8.53 -16.30
C TYR A 83 -11.30 -7.03 -16.19
N TYR A 84 -10.55 -6.20 -16.93
CA TYR A 84 -10.64 -4.74 -16.87
C TYR A 84 -10.55 -4.23 -15.43
N GLU A 85 -9.69 -4.86 -14.61
CA GLU A 85 -9.49 -4.43 -13.22
C GLU A 85 -8.87 -3.03 -13.15
N ASN A 86 -7.92 -2.72 -14.04
CA ASN A 86 -7.32 -1.40 -14.14
C ASN A 86 -8.26 -0.42 -14.85
N LEU A 87 -8.75 0.59 -14.13
CA LEU A 87 -9.64 1.59 -14.67
C LEU A 87 -8.90 2.81 -15.22
N PHE A 88 -7.81 3.19 -14.56
CA PHE A 88 -7.05 4.36 -14.99
C PHE A 88 -5.57 4.23 -14.63
N GLU A 89 -4.73 4.38 -15.64
CA GLU A 89 -3.28 4.35 -15.57
C GLU A 89 -2.69 5.64 -16.13
N VAL A 90 -1.65 6.15 -15.47
CA VAL A 90 -0.82 7.22 -16.02
C VAL A 90 0.26 6.56 -16.86
N ALA A 91 0.18 6.74 -18.18
CA ALA A 91 1.12 6.16 -19.12
C ALA A 91 2.50 6.82 -19.00
N LEU A 92 3.53 6.00 -18.88
CA LEU A 92 4.93 6.41 -18.85
C LEU A 92 5.68 5.78 -20.02
N GLY A 93 6.72 6.47 -20.50
CA GLY A 93 7.50 6.04 -21.66
C GLY A 93 8.79 5.32 -21.27
N VAL A 94 9.05 4.16 -21.87
CA VAL A 94 10.32 3.44 -21.74
C VAL A 94 11.48 4.34 -22.19
N ASN A 95 12.54 4.39 -21.39
CA ASN A 95 13.70 5.27 -21.57
C ASN A 95 13.39 6.78 -21.55
N ARG A 96 12.19 7.18 -21.13
CA ARG A 96 11.75 8.58 -21.08
C ARG A 96 11.34 9.02 -19.70
N SER A 97 10.55 8.19 -18.99
CA SER A 97 10.00 8.55 -17.68
C SER A 97 9.69 7.31 -16.83
N GLY A 98 9.49 7.55 -15.54
CA GLY A 98 9.11 6.52 -14.59
C GLY A 98 10.24 5.64 -14.08
N GLU A 99 10.31 5.55 -12.77
CA GLU A 99 11.31 4.73 -12.06
C GLU A 99 10.67 3.59 -11.28
N LEU A 100 9.39 3.28 -11.57
CA LEU A 100 8.71 2.14 -10.98
C LEU A 100 9.42 0.85 -11.41
N GLY A 101 9.60 -0.05 -10.46
CA GLY A 101 10.38 -1.26 -10.68
C GLY A 101 11.90 -1.07 -10.59
N TYR A 102 12.41 0.17 -10.64
CA TYR A 102 13.84 0.46 -10.51
C TYR A 102 14.15 1.19 -9.20
N THR A 103 13.81 2.46 -9.06
CA THR A 103 14.01 3.23 -7.82
C THR A 103 12.95 2.89 -6.77
N ILE A 104 11.71 2.71 -7.20
CA ILE A 104 10.57 2.27 -6.39
C ILE A 104 10.28 0.82 -6.78
N GLY A 105 10.67 -0.11 -5.92
CA GLY A 105 10.53 -1.54 -6.19
C GLY A 105 11.55 -2.37 -5.45
N VAL A 106 11.76 -3.59 -5.92
CA VAL A 106 12.70 -4.55 -5.33
C VAL A 106 14.14 -4.11 -5.55
N ARG A 107 14.96 -4.17 -4.51
CA ARG A 107 16.35 -3.71 -4.57
C ARG A 107 17.25 -4.71 -5.26
N ILE A 108 18.06 -4.22 -6.21
CA ILE A 108 19.14 -4.95 -6.84
C ILE A 108 20.47 -4.32 -6.40
N ASN A 109 21.32 -5.10 -5.72
CA ASN A 109 22.60 -4.65 -5.21
C ASN A 109 23.70 -4.80 -6.29
N GLY A 110 24.32 -3.68 -6.64
CA GLY A 110 25.38 -3.66 -7.64
C GLY A 110 24.88 -3.77 -9.09
N SER A 111 25.80 -3.79 -10.05
CA SER A 111 25.49 -3.94 -11.46
C SER A 111 25.01 -5.36 -11.77
N SER A 112 24.10 -5.45 -12.73
CA SER A 112 23.60 -6.73 -13.23
C SER A 112 23.56 -6.71 -14.74
N SER A 113 24.03 -7.75 -15.37
CA SER A 113 23.94 -7.95 -16.82
C SER A 113 22.47 -8.03 -17.27
N ARG A 114 21.61 -8.55 -16.41
CA ARG A 114 20.19 -8.82 -16.68
C ARG A 114 19.28 -7.67 -16.31
N TYR A 115 19.58 -6.93 -15.22
CA TYR A 115 18.67 -5.93 -14.63
C TYR A 115 19.26 -4.53 -14.54
N GLY A 116 20.39 -4.25 -15.15
CA GLY A 116 20.95 -2.92 -15.31
C GLY A 116 22.44 -2.79 -15.00
N LYS A 117 23.17 -2.20 -15.93
CA LYS A 117 24.61 -2.00 -15.80
C LYS A 117 25.01 -1.02 -14.69
N LYS A 118 24.15 -0.05 -14.36
CA LYS A 118 24.37 0.89 -13.25
C LYS A 118 23.81 0.36 -11.92
N GLY A 119 23.20 -0.77 -11.96
CA GLY A 119 22.84 -1.62 -10.84
C GLY A 119 22.02 -0.95 -9.80
N ASN A 120 21.63 -0.68 -9.07
CA ASN A 120 21.00 -0.23 -7.84
C ASN A 120 19.66 0.46 -8.06
N SER A 121 18.64 -0.32 -8.16
CA SER A 121 17.33 0.15 -7.74
C SER A 121 17.43 0.37 -6.22
N SER A 122 17.41 1.60 -5.76
CA SER A 122 17.68 1.91 -4.36
C SER A 122 16.57 1.45 -3.40
N GLY A 123 15.44 0.91 -3.92
CA GLY A 123 14.31 0.47 -3.10
C GLY A 123 13.83 1.58 -2.16
N LYS A 124 13.48 2.74 -2.72
CA LYS A 124 13.18 3.95 -1.93
C LYS A 124 11.87 3.86 -1.16
N VAL A 125 10.88 3.17 -1.73
CA VAL A 125 9.61 2.91 -1.03
C VAL A 125 9.71 1.51 -0.42
N LYS A 126 9.58 1.46 0.88
CA LYS A 126 9.63 0.21 1.64
C LYS A 126 8.29 -0.03 2.33
N MET A 127 7.90 -1.28 2.37
CA MET A 127 6.82 -1.74 3.21
C MET A 127 7.32 -1.78 4.66
N THR A 128 6.39 -1.69 5.60
CA THR A 128 6.73 -1.70 7.02
C THR A 128 6.57 -3.11 7.60
N ALA A 129 7.36 -3.44 8.62
CA ALA A 129 7.21 -4.72 9.30
C ALA A 129 5.83 -4.87 9.96
N PRO A 130 5.25 -3.88 10.64
CA PRO A 130 3.87 -3.97 11.13
C PRO A 130 2.85 -4.30 10.03
N LEU A 131 2.99 -3.73 8.83
CA LEU A 131 2.13 -4.10 7.70
C LEU A 131 2.34 -5.57 7.30
N PHE A 132 3.59 -6.02 7.15
CA PHE A 132 3.90 -7.41 6.77
C PHE A 132 3.25 -8.40 7.75
N TRP A 133 3.38 -8.16 9.05
CA TRP A 133 2.83 -9.01 10.10
C TRP A 133 1.32 -8.84 10.33
N SER A 134 0.70 -7.78 9.78
CA SER A 134 -0.75 -7.58 9.84
C SER A 134 -1.52 -8.41 8.82
N TYR A 135 -0.88 -8.88 7.74
CA TYR A 135 -1.51 -9.80 6.81
C TYR A 135 -1.73 -11.17 7.47
N ASP A 136 -2.84 -11.81 7.17
CA ASP A 136 -2.94 -13.26 7.37
C ASP A 136 -1.82 -13.96 6.59
N HIS A 137 -1.19 -14.97 7.19
CA HIS A 137 -0.06 -15.66 6.53
C HIS A 137 -0.46 -16.44 5.26
N LYS A 138 -1.76 -16.64 5.03
CA LYS A 138 -2.34 -17.23 3.81
C LYS A 138 -2.78 -16.18 2.78
N ASP A 139 -2.74 -14.89 3.14
CA ASP A 139 -3.04 -13.80 2.22
C ASP A 139 -1.92 -13.65 1.20
N GLN A 140 -2.18 -13.99 -0.05
CA GLN A 140 -1.22 -13.95 -1.14
C GLN A 140 -0.72 -12.54 -1.45
N ARG A 141 -1.44 -11.50 -1.06
CA ARG A 141 -1.04 -10.11 -1.23
C ARG A 141 0.21 -9.76 -0.44
N ARG A 142 0.42 -10.40 0.71
CA ARG A 142 1.61 -10.20 1.53
C ARG A 142 2.89 -10.44 0.72
N ASP A 143 3.01 -11.58 0.10
CA ASP A 143 4.24 -11.99 -0.59
C ASP A 143 4.40 -11.33 -1.97
N VAL A 144 3.30 -10.88 -2.58
CA VAL A 144 3.33 -10.07 -3.80
C VAL A 144 3.75 -8.62 -3.50
N THR A 145 3.25 -8.05 -2.39
CA THR A 145 3.50 -6.65 -2.02
C THR A 145 4.80 -6.47 -1.27
N CYS A 146 5.13 -7.41 -0.38
CA CYS A 146 6.23 -7.31 0.56
C CYS A 146 7.36 -8.25 0.17
N VAL A 147 8.44 -7.73 -0.39
CA VAL A 147 9.64 -8.51 -0.75
C VAL A 147 10.74 -8.25 0.29
N PRO A 148 10.97 -9.20 1.22
CA PRO A 148 11.89 -8.99 2.35
C PRO A 148 13.35 -9.36 2.02
N TYR A 149 13.72 -9.41 0.75
CA TYR A 149 15.05 -9.77 0.30
C TYR A 149 15.56 -8.82 -0.77
N THR A 150 16.85 -8.87 -1.03
CA THR A 150 17.52 -8.13 -2.11
C THR A 150 18.05 -9.10 -3.15
N LEU A 151 18.35 -8.55 -4.33
CA LEU A 151 18.95 -9.27 -5.44
C LEU A 151 20.39 -8.83 -5.64
N LYS A 152 21.29 -9.78 -5.96
CA LYS A 152 22.65 -9.49 -6.38
C LYS A 152 23.11 -10.51 -7.42
N GLU A 153 23.67 -10.02 -8.52
CA GLU A 153 24.36 -10.88 -9.47
C GLU A 153 25.80 -11.13 -9.01
N THR A 154 26.19 -12.40 -8.98
CA THR A 154 27.56 -12.83 -8.66
C THR A 154 27.93 -13.96 -9.64
N ASP A 155 28.98 -13.75 -10.41
CA ASP A 155 29.49 -14.73 -11.41
C ASP A 155 28.37 -15.18 -12.39
N GLY A 156 27.53 -14.26 -12.84
CA GLY A 156 26.43 -14.52 -13.77
C GLY A 156 25.19 -15.17 -13.15
N VAL A 157 25.21 -15.46 -11.85
CA VAL A 157 24.07 -16.02 -11.13
C VAL A 157 23.38 -14.92 -10.33
N MET A 158 22.07 -14.74 -10.55
CA MET A 158 21.24 -13.82 -9.77
C MET A 158 20.79 -14.49 -8.48
N LYS A 159 21.19 -13.92 -7.34
CA LYS A 159 20.90 -14.45 -6.02
C LYS A 159 19.93 -13.56 -5.26
N GLU A 160 18.92 -14.18 -4.68
CA GLU A 160 18.05 -13.57 -3.67
C GLU A 160 18.65 -13.81 -2.28
N SER A 161 18.66 -12.77 -1.44
CA SER A 161 19.22 -12.87 -0.09
C SER A 161 18.43 -12.00 0.88
N PHE A 162 18.05 -12.57 2.01
CA PHE A 162 17.51 -11.77 3.12
C PHE A 162 18.59 -10.82 3.65
N ASP A 163 18.20 -9.60 3.95
CA ASP A 163 19.08 -8.64 4.61
C ASP A 163 19.27 -9.07 6.08
N LYS A 164 20.51 -9.31 6.47
CA LYS A 164 20.87 -9.65 7.85
C LYS A 164 20.49 -8.49 8.79
N ASN A 165 19.92 -8.80 9.94
CA ASN A 165 19.53 -7.85 10.98
C ASN A 165 18.55 -6.74 10.47
N SER A 166 17.65 -7.07 9.55
CA SER A 166 16.83 -6.04 8.90
C SER A 166 15.36 -6.43 8.69
N PRO A 167 14.53 -6.36 9.74
CA PRO A 167 13.08 -6.41 9.56
C PRO A 167 12.53 -5.19 8.80
N PHE A 168 13.39 -4.27 8.36
CA PHE A 168 13.05 -3.03 7.65
C PHE A 168 13.41 -3.06 6.17
N GLY A 169 14.09 -4.09 5.72
CA GLY A 169 14.47 -4.28 4.32
C GLY A 169 13.36 -4.92 3.50
N ILE A 170 12.10 -4.49 3.67
CA ILE A 170 10.95 -5.03 2.94
C ILE A 170 10.65 -4.08 1.78
N TYR A 171 10.81 -4.55 0.55
CA TYR A 171 10.66 -3.76 -0.66
C TYR A 171 9.27 -3.94 -1.27
N CYS A 172 8.84 -2.98 -2.10
CA CYS A 172 7.55 -3.05 -2.79
C CYS A 172 7.63 -3.99 -3.99
N GLY A 173 7.08 -5.18 -3.88
CA GLY A 173 7.07 -6.20 -4.93
C GLY A 173 6.05 -5.96 -6.06
N LYS A 174 5.12 -5.02 -5.88
CA LYS A 174 4.18 -4.61 -6.93
C LYS A 174 4.91 -4.00 -8.12
N TRP A 175 5.96 -3.24 -7.87
CA TRP A 175 6.82 -2.62 -8.87
C TRP A 175 8.13 -3.39 -8.94
N ASP A 176 8.30 -4.19 -9.99
CA ASP A 176 9.44 -5.11 -10.06
C ASP A 176 9.89 -5.30 -11.51
N ILE A 177 11.11 -4.88 -11.81
CA ILE A 177 11.67 -5.05 -13.15
C ILE A 177 11.79 -6.51 -13.59
N ARG A 178 11.75 -7.47 -12.66
CA ARG A 178 11.72 -8.90 -12.96
C ARG A 178 10.39 -9.34 -13.59
N LYS A 179 9.31 -8.59 -13.30
CA LYS A 179 7.97 -8.81 -13.87
C LYS A 179 7.81 -8.21 -15.27
N MET A 180 8.69 -7.29 -15.69
CA MET A 180 8.68 -6.73 -17.05
C MET A 180 8.87 -7.83 -18.10
N SER A 181 8.32 -7.63 -19.30
CA SER A 181 8.69 -8.47 -20.45
C SER A 181 10.17 -8.30 -20.78
N GLU A 182 10.80 -9.33 -21.34
CA GLU A 182 12.22 -9.29 -21.74
C GLU A 182 12.50 -8.11 -22.67
N GLU A 183 11.66 -7.93 -23.69
CA GLU A 183 11.80 -6.85 -24.67
C GLU A 183 11.77 -5.47 -24.01
N TRP A 184 10.78 -5.18 -23.18
CA TRP A 184 10.68 -3.89 -22.49
C TRP A 184 11.80 -3.67 -21.49
N ARG A 185 12.21 -4.71 -20.80
CA ARG A 185 13.31 -4.65 -19.85
C ARG A 185 14.61 -4.31 -20.57
N GLN A 186 14.93 -4.97 -21.68
CA GLN A 186 16.13 -4.70 -22.46
C GLN A 186 16.13 -3.27 -23.02
N ALA A 187 14.98 -2.79 -23.52
CA ALA A 187 14.83 -1.42 -23.97
C ALA A 187 15.09 -0.40 -22.84
N ALA A 188 14.59 -0.67 -21.62
CA ALA A 188 14.77 0.20 -20.46
C ALA A 188 16.21 0.19 -19.92
N LEU A 189 16.87 -0.97 -19.92
CA LEU A 189 18.17 -1.18 -19.29
C LEU A 189 19.38 -0.93 -20.23
N GLY A 190 19.13 -0.75 -21.50
CA GLY A 190 20.16 -0.44 -22.50
C GLY A 190 20.82 0.92 -22.32
N SER A 191 20.21 1.84 -21.59
CA SER A 191 20.73 3.17 -21.30
C SER A 191 21.91 3.12 -20.32
N THR A 192 22.93 3.95 -20.55
CA THR A 192 24.01 4.19 -19.60
C THR A 192 23.60 5.12 -18.46
N GLU A 193 22.44 5.75 -18.58
CA GLU A 193 21.88 6.70 -17.63
C GLU A 193 20.91 6.03 -16.64
N LYS A 194 20.21 6.87 -15.88
CA LYS A 194 19.19 6.43 -14.93
C LYS A 194 18.09 5.64 -15.65
N VAL A 195 17.75 4.48 -15.12
CA VAL A 195 16.76 3.61 -15.75
C VAL A 195 15.38 4.21 -15.64
N CYS A 196 14.75 4.47 -16.78
CA CYS A 196 13.35 4.83 -16.90
C CYS A 196 12.59 3.65 -17.47
N THR A 197 11.93 2.90 -16.61
CA THR A 197 11.28 1.63 -16.97
C THR A 197 10.06 1.81 -17.87
N GLY A 198 9.38 2.97 -17.77
CA GLY A 198 8.13 3.19 -18.49
C GLY A 198 6.95 2.35 -17.95
N ILE A 199 7.10 1.70 -16.80
CA ILE A 199 5.98 1.01 -16.16
C ILE A 199 4.92 2.04 -15.80
N ASN A 200 3.69 1.84 -16.23
CA ASN A 200 2.57 2.75 -15.97
C ASN A 200 2.27 2.84 -14.48
N PHE A 201 1.90 4.03 -14.02
CA PHE A 201 1.44 4.22 -12.66
C PHE A 201 -0.08 4.04 -12.60
N ILE A 202 -0.51 3.02 -11.86
CA ILE A 202 -1.92 2.74 -11.64
C ILE A 202 -2.50 3.72 -10.61
N THR A 203 -3.63 4.33 -10.92
CA THR A 203 -4.30 5.29 -10.03
C THR A 203 -5.68 4.86 -9.59
N LEU A 204 -6.32 3.96 -10.33
CA LEU A 204 -7.64 3.46 -9.99
C LEU A 204 -7.82 2.02 -10.49
N ARG A 205 -8.17 1.13 -9.57
CA ARG A 205 -8.52 -0.27 -9.85
C ARG A 205 -9.93 -0.61 -9.40
N TYR A 206 -10.49 -1.70 -9.91
CA TYR A 206 -11.85 -2.13 -9.55
C TYR A 206 -11.98 -2.52 -8.06
N SER A 207 -10.91 -3.04 -7.45
CA SER A 207 -10.88 -3.26 -6.00
C SER A 207 -11.14 -1.96 -5.20
N GLN A 208 -10.65 -0.81 -5.69
CA GLN A 208 -10.94 0.49 -5.07
C GLN A 208 -12.40 0.89 -5.27
N VAL A 209 -13.00 0.57 -6.41
CA VAL A 209 -14.45 0.79 -6.63
C VAL A 209 -15.26 0.01 -5.61
N LEU A 210 -14.92 -1.27 -5.37
CA LEU A 210 -15.62 -2.12 -4.40
C LEU A 210 -15.45 -1.63 -2.96
N LEU A 211 -14.24 -1.20 -2.55
CA LEU A 211 -14.04 -0.68 -1.20
C LEU A 211 -14.68 0.69 -0.99
N MET A 212 -14.69 1.57 -2.00
CA MET A 212 -15.49 2.80 -1.94
C MET A 212 -16.99 2.50 -1.84
N TYR A 213 -17.47 1.48 -2.55
CA TYR A 213 -18.86 1.04 -2.44
C TYR A 213 -19.18 0.50 -1.05
N ALA A 214 -18.31 -0.33 -0.48
CA ALA A 214 -18.46 -0.83 0.88
C ALA A 214 -18.56 0.31 1.91
N GLU A 215 -17.69 1.32 1.80
CA GLU A 215 -17.74 2.50 2.65
C GLU A 215 -19.05 3.27 2.50
N VAL A 216 -19.47 3.54 1.26
CA VAL A 216 -20.68 4.31 0.97
C VAL A 216 -21.92 3.60 1.49
N MET A 217 -22.03 2.30 1.25
CA MET A 217 -23.18 1.51 1.71
C MET A 217 -23.23 1.40 3.23
N ASN A 218 -22.10 1.20 3.87
CA ASN A 218 -22.00 1.18 5.33
C ASN A 218 -22.36 2.53 5.95
N GLU A 219 -21.90 3.65 5.34
CA GLU A 219 -22.19 4.99 5.84
C GLU A 219 -23.67 5.36 5.69
N LEU A 220 -24.29 5.09 4.55
CA LEU A 220 -25.68 5.45 4.27
C LEU A 220 -26.68 4.57 5.01
N ASN A 221 -26.40 3.30 5.19
CA ASN A 221 -27.32 2.35 5.82
C ASN A 221 -27.09 2.17 7.33
N GLY A 222 -25.91 2.55 7.85
CA GLY A 222 -25.54 2.32 9.24
C GLY A 222 -25.40 0.82 9.62
N ASN A 223 -25.46 -0.07 8.64
CA ASN A 223 -25.37 -1.51 8.78
C ASN A 223 -24.72 -2.09 7.52
N PRO A 224 -23.59 -2.82 7.63
CA PRO A 224 -22.87 -3.39 6.49
C PRO A 224 -23.62 -4.47 5.71
N ASP A 225 -24.64 -5.07 6.31
CA ASP A 225 -25.43 -6.14 5.71
C ASP A 225 -26.64 -5.64 4.94
N ALA A 226 -26.96 -4.34 5.06
CA ALA A 226 -28.08 -3.74 4.35
C ALA A 226 -27.78 -3.54 2.87
N THR A 227 -28.78 -3.81 2.04
CA THR A 227 -28.68 -3.69 0.57
C THR A 227 -29.48 -2.50 0.02
N THR A 228 -30.10 -1.69 0.89
CA THR A 228 -30.92 -0.53 0.49
C THR A 228 -30.10 0.48 -0.30
N GLY A 229 -30.57 0.80 -1.51
CA GLY A 229 -29.89 1.70 -2.43
C GLY A 229 -28.67 1.09 -3.14
N GLY A 230 -28.35 -0.18 -2.86
CA GLY A 230 -27.30 -0.93 -3.52
C GLY A 230 -27.72 -1.48 -4.88
N VAL A 231 -26.74 -1.91 -5.65
CA VAL A 231 -26.91 -2.54 -6.96
C VAL A 231 -26.88 -4.07 -6.83
N ASN A 232 -27.75 -4.77 -7.57
CA ASN A 232 -27.78 -6.24 -7.63
C ASN A 232 -27.89 -6.95 -6.26
N GLY A 233 -28.45 -6.28 -5.26
CA GLY A 233 -28.53 -6.82 -3.89
C GLY A 233 -27.18 -6.87 -3.17
N LEU A 234 -26.14 -6.21 -3.66
CA LEU A 234 -24.81 -6.15 -3.05
C LEU A 234 -24.84 -5.31 -1.78
N SER A 235 -24.39 -5.87 -0.68
CA SER A 235 -24.17 -5.18 0.59
C SER A 235 -22.74 -4.62 0.69
N ALA A 236 -22.47 -3.81 1.74
CA ALA A 236 -21.12 -3.38 2.04
C ALA A 236 -20.20 -4.58 2.36
N ARG A 237 -20.71 -5.54 3.12
CA ARG A 237 -19.99 -6.76 3.49
C ARG A 237 -19.64 -7.59 2.26
N ASP A 238 -20.58 -7.77 1.33
CA ASP A 238 -20.31 -8.52 0.11
C ASP A 238 -19.19 -7.86 -0.71
N ALA A 239 -19.23 -6.53 -0.86
CA ALA A 239 -18.23 -5.81 -1.64
C ALA A 239 -16.82 -5.90 -1.01
N LEU A 240 -16.70 -5.78 0.32
CA LEU A 240 -15.44 -6.02 1.03
C LEU A 240 -15.01 -7.48 0.88
N GLY A 241 -15.95 -8.42 1.01
CA GLY A 241 -15.72 -9.85 0.88
C GLY A 241 -15.13 -10.22 -0.49
N MET A 242 -15.64 -9.63 -1.57
CA MET A 242 -15.09 -9.86 -2.92
C MET A 242 -13.59 -9.54 -2.99
N VAL A 243 -13.17 -8.42 -2.39
CA VAL A 243 -11.75 -8.00 -2.38
C VAL A 243 -10.94 -8.91 -1.48
N HIS A 244 -11.42 -9.18 -0.28
CA HIS A 244 -10.71 -10.00 0.70
C HIS A 244 -10.53 -11.46 0.23
N GLU A 245 -11.60 -12.09 -0.24
CA GLU A 245 -11.57 -13.48 -0.70
C GLU A 245 -10.68 -13.69 -1.94
N ARG A 246 -10.59 -12.69 -2.84
CA ARG A 246 -9.69 -12.74 -3.98
C ARG A 246 -8.23 -12.92 -3.57
N ALA A 247 -7.87 -12.42 -2.38
CA ALA A 247 -6.51 -12.49 -1.86
C ALA A 247 -6.05 -13.88 -1.43
N PHE A 248 -6.97 -14.84 -1.32
CA PHE A 248 -6.69 -16.18 -0.82
C PHE A 248 -6.77 -17.23 -1.95
N ALA A 249 -5.88 -18.22 -1.88
CA ALA A 249 -5.98 -19.38 -2.74
C ALA A 249 -7.30 -20.14 -2.50
N ASP A 250 -7.79 -20.86 -3.51
CA ASP A 250 -9.08 -21.57 -3.44
C ASP A 250 -9.21 -22.48 -2.20
N ALA A 251 -8.12 -23.13 -1.81
CA ALA A 251 -8.09 -23.99 -0.61
C ALA A 251 -8.34 -23.22 0.70
N ASN A 252 -8.08 -21.93 0.73
CA ASN A 252 -8.15 -21.08 1.93
C ASN A 252 -9.32 -20.07 1.89
N LYS A 253 -10.12 -20.04 0.84
CA LYS A 253 -11.25 -19.11 0.70
C LYS A 253 -12.31 -19.25 1.80
N SER A 254 -12.46 -20.44 2.38
CA SER A 254 -13.37 -20.63 3.50
C SER A 254 -12.97 -19.84 4.74
N GLU A 255 -11.67 -19.68 4.97
CA GLU A 255 -11.13 -18.90 6.08
C GLU A 255 -11.30 -17.40 5.84
N ALA A 256 -11.04 -16.95 4.62
CA ALA A 256 -11.29 -15.57 4.20
C ALA A 256 -12.78 -15.19 4.38
N LYS A 257 -13.70 -16.08 3.97
CA LYS A 257 -15.14 -15.89 4.19
C LYS A 257 -15.50 -15.85 5.66
N ALA A 258 -14.91 -16.72 6.47
CA ALA A 258 -15.17 -16.75 7.92
C ALA A 258 -14.69 -15.46 8.59
N TYR A 259 -13.54 -14.91 8.18
CA TYR A 259 -13.07 -13.61 8.64
C TYR A 259 -14.08 -12.51 8.34
N VAL A 260 -14.50 -12.37 7.07
CA VAL A 260 -15.46 -11.34 6.64
C VAL A 260 -16.82 -11.50 7.37
N ALA A 261 -17.30 -12.72 7.52
CA ALA A 261 -18.53 -12.99 8.24
C ALA A 261 -18.42 -12.69 9.74
N GLY A 262 -17.23 -12.81 10.32
CA GLY A 262 -16.94 -12.52 11.73
C GLY A 262 -16.85 -11.02 12.06
N ILE A 263 -16.75 -10.13 11.06
CA ILE A 263 -16.77 -8.69 11.30
C ILE A 263 -18.14 -8.28 11.86
N ALA A 264 -18.15 -7.57 12.97
CA ALA A 264 -19.40 -7.13 13.58
C ALA A 264 -20.26 -6.29 12.64
N SER A 265 -21.59 -6.44 12.71
CA SER A 265 -22.56 -5.66 11.92
C SER A 265 -22.79 -4.25 12.49
N ASP A 266 -21.81 -3.74 13.22
CA ASP A 266 -21.74 -2.37 13.69
C ASP A 266 -21.05 -1.48 12.64
N LYS A 267 -21.59 -0.29 12.43
CA LYS A 267 -21.10 0.65 11.40
C LYS A 267 -19.61 0.97 11.58
N ASP A 268 -19.19 1.27 12.80
CA ASP A 268 -17.83 1.76 13.07
C ASP A 268 -16.83 0.58 13.07
N ALA A 269 -17.24 -0.56 13.59
CA ALA A 269 -16.44 -1.79 13.52
C ALA A 269 -16.22 -2.22 12.07
N PHE A 270 -17.25 -2.17 11.24
CA PHE A 270 -17.12 -2.50 9.83
C PHE A 270 -16.30 -1.46 9.06
N PHE A 271 -16.43 -0.18 9.37
CA PHE A 271 -15.58 0.87 8.80
C PHE A 271 -14.10 0.63 9.12
N ASN A 272 -13.76 0.21 10.34
CA ASN A 272 -12.39 -0.15 10.68
C ASN A 272 -11.87 -1.32 9.84
N ALA A 273 -12.71 -2.31 9.55
CA ALA A 273 -12.34 -3.40 8.64
C ALA A 273 -12.08 -2.90 7.20
N ILE A 274 -12.87 -1.94 6.69
CA ILE A 274 -12.58 -1.28 5.40
C ILE A 274 -11.23 -0.57 5.46
N VAL A 275 -10.92 0.11 6.55
CA VAL A 275 -9.64 0.81 6.75
C VAL A 275 -8.46 -0.17 6.72
N ASP A 276 -8.60 -1.34 7.34
CA ASP A 276 -7.54 -2.35 7.35
C ASP A 276 -7.42 -3.05 5.98
N GLU A 277 -8.55 -3.40 5.34
CA GLU A 277 -8.55 -3.94 3.97
C GLU A 277 -7.89 -3.00 2.96
N ASN A 278 -8.13 -1.69 3.09
CA ASN A 278 -7.47 -0.66 2.29
C ASN A 278 -5.94 -0.69 2.45
N ALA A 279 -5.43 -0.95 3.67
CA ALA A 279 -4.00 -1.08 3.89
C ALA A 279 -3.42 -2.29 3.16
N TRP A 280 -4.08 -3.45 3.29
CA TRP A 280 -3.62 -4.69 2.66
C TRP A 280 -3.70 -4.65 1.14
N GLU A 281 -4.78 -4.10 0.61
CA GLU A 281 -5.01 -4.06 -0.84
C GLU A 281 -4.11 -3.04 -1.55
N PHE A 282 -3.96 -1.82 -0.98
CA PHE A 282 -3.32 -0.70 -1.69
C PHE A 282 -1.93 -0.31 -1.18
N ALA A 283 -1.30 -1.10 -0.32
CA ALA A 283 0.07 -0.83 0.08
C ALA A 283 1.00 -0.71 -1.14
N GLY A 284 1.78 0.36 -1.20
CA GLY A 284 2.69 0.67 -2.31
C GLY A 284 2.07 1.37 -3.53
N GLU A 285 0.75 1.61 -3.55
CA GLU A 285 0.05 2.26 -4.67
C GLU A 285 -0.22 3.76 -4.47
N CYS A 286 0.28 4.35 -3.39
CA CYS A 286 0.09 5.77 -3.04
C CYS A 286 -1.37 6.17 -2.74
N VAL A 287 -2.27 5.23 -2.53
CA VAL A 287 -3.69 5.47 -2.21
C VAL A 287 -3.87 5.77 -0.73
N ARG A 288 -3.23 4.99 0.13
CA ARG A 288 -3.45 4.92 1.58
C ARG A 288 -3.40 6.27 2.30
N LYS A 289 -2.41 7.11 1.98
CA LYS A 289 -2.23 8.40 2.65
C LYS A 289 -3.46 9.29 2.49
N TYR A 290 -3.97 9.43 1.28
CA TYR A 290 -5.12 10.30 0.97
C TYR A 290 -6.43 9.78 1.58
N GLU A 291 -6.58 8.46 1.68
CA GLU A 291 -7.71 7.86 2.37
C GLU A 291 -7.64 8.15 3.88
N LEU A 292 -6.48 7.97 4.50
CA LEU A 292 -6.29 8.29 5.93
C LEU A 292 -6.49 9.79 6.22
N GLU A 293 -6.13 10.68 5.31
CA GLU A 293 -6.36 12.12 5.44
C GLU A 293 -7.86 12.43 5.47
N ARG A 294 -8.62 11.96 4.46
CA ARG A 294 -10.06 12.23 4.39
C ARG A 294 -10.87 11.54 5.50
N TRP A 295 -10.36 10.48 6.09
CA TRP A 295 -10.94 9.81 7.26
C TRP A 295 -10.49 10.44 8.59
N ASN A 296 -9.59 11.41 8.59
CA ASN A 296 -8.92 11.98 9.77
C ASN A 296 -8.19 10.92 10.62
N LEU A 297 -7.64 9.91 9.98
CA LEU A 297 -6.95 8.79 10.62
C LEU A 297 -5.43 8.82 10.46
N LEU A 298 -4.86 9.76 9.69
CA LEU A 298 -3.44 9.74 9.35
C LEU A 298 -2.56 9.78 10.59
N SER A 299 -2.75 10.76 11.49
CA SER A 299 -1.97 10.86 12.73
C SER A 299 -2.15 9.64 13.62
N LYS A 300 -3.41 9.20 13.82
CA LYS A 300 -3.73 8.05 14.65
C LYS A 300 -3.07 6.76 14.15
N LYS A 301 -3.14 6.50 12.83
CA LYS A 301 -2.53 5.29 12.25
C LYS A 301 -1.00 5.36 12.21
N ILE A 302 -0.40 6.55 12.12
CA ILE A 302 1.05 6.71 12.25
C ILE A 302 1.50 6.47 13.69
N ASP A 303 0.78 6.98 14.68
CA ASP A 303 1.10 6.76 16.09
C ASP A 303 0.92 5.27 16.45
N GLN A 304 -0.17 4.64 15.98
CA GLN A 304 -0.36 3.20 16.09
C GLN A 304 0.79 2.41 15.47
N PHE A 305 1.17 2.75 14.23
CA PHE A 305 2.30 2.13 13.55
C PHE A 305 3.60 2.20 14.34
N LYS A 306 3.89 3.35 14.97
CA LYS A 306 5.10 3.49 15.80
C LYS A 306 5.03 2.60 17.05
N ALA A 307 3.86 2.56 17.70
CA ALA A 307 3.64 1.73 18.87
C ALA A 307 3.76 0.23 18.53
N ASP A 308 3.13 -0.19 17.44
CA ASP A 308 3.20 -1.57 16.95
C ASP A 308 4.64 -1.96 16.60
N TYR A 309 5.35 -1.07 15.94
CA TYR A 309 6.75 -1.31 15.57
C TYR A 309 7.64 -1.51 16.80
N GLU A 310 7.47 -0.65 17.82
CA GLU A 310 8.22 -0.74 19.06
C GLU A 310 7.88 -2.00 19.85
N ALA A 311 6.59 -2.36 19.93
CA ALA A 311 6.13 -3.56 20.62
C ALA A 311 6.65 -4.85 19.94
N GLN A 312 6.55 -4.91 18.62
CA GLN A 312 6.92 -6.10 17.84
C GLN A 312 8.42 -6.34 17.73
N LEU A 313 9.27 -5.36 18.08
CA LEU A 313 10.73 -5.52 17.96
C LEU A 313 11.28 -6.75 18.70
N ASN A 314 10.65 -7.15 19.79
CA ASN A 314 11.05 -8.32 20.56
C ASN A 314 10.35 -9.62 20.11
N GLU A 315 9.36 -9.51 19.22
CA GLU A 315 8.54 -10.65 18.75
C GLU A 315 8.99 -11.13 17.37
N TYR A 316 9.76 -10.33 16.63
CA TYR A 316 10.27 -10.75 15.33
C TYR A 316 11.21 -11.95 15.44
N PRO A 317 11.16 -12.90 14.48
CA PRO A 317 11.99 -14.07 14.53
C PRO A 317 13.47 -13.69 14.51
N THR A 318 14.26 -14.29 15.41
CA THR A 318 15.70 -14.10 15.45
C THR A 318 16.39 -14.72 14.25
N LYS A 319 15.84 -15.83 13.77
CA LYS A 319 16.42 -16.61 12.68
C LYS A 319 15.31 -17.06 11.73
N LEU A 320 15.48 -16.79 10.45
CA LEU A 320 14.64 -17.36 9.42
C LEU A 320 15.30 -18.63 8.87
N TYR A 321 14.47 -19.65 8.64
CA TYR A 321 14.84 -20.87 7.93
C TYR A 321 14.10 -20.89 6.60
N TYR A 322 14.80 -21.25 5.53
CA TYR A 322 14.25 -21.26 4.17
C TYR A 322 15.00 -22.25 3.29
N LYS A 323 14.37 -22.60 2.17
CA LYS A 323 15.01 -23.37 1.11
C LYS A 323 15.29 -22.48 -0.08
N THR A 324 16.24 -22.90 -0.91
CA THR A 324 16.58 -22.21 -2.15
C THR A 324 16.29 -23.09 -3.35
N ILE A 325 15.86 -22.46 -4.43
CA ILE A 325 15.69 -23.07 -5.75
C ILE A 325 16.85 -22.60 -6.60
N LYS A 326 17.70 -23.54 -7.04
CA LYS A 326 18.92 -23.24 -7.81
C LYS A 326 18.78 -23.69 -9.25
N THR A 327 19.13 -22.79 -10.17
CA THR A 327 19.28 -23.05 -11.60
C THR A 327 20.68 -22.63 -12.06
N ALA A 328 20.98 -22.79 -13.34
CA ALA A 328 22.26 -22.31 -13.89
C ALA A 328 22.45 -20.79 -13.76
N THR A 329 21.35 -20.01 -13.70
CA THR A 329 21.38 -18.55 -13.74
C THR A 329 20.76 -17.87 -12.53
N ASP A 330 20.09 -18.62 -11.67
CA ASP A 330 19.35 -18.06 -10.53
C ASP A 330 19.48 -18.93 -9.27
N GLU A 331 19.59 -18.25 -8.15
CA GLU A 331 19.44 -18.81 -6.82
C GLU A 331 18.36 -18.02 -6.09
N LYS A 332 17.15 -18.59 -6.02
CA LYS A 332 15.95 -17.92 -5.49
C LYS A 332 15.57 -18.50 -4.14
N ILE A 333 15.03 -17.66 -3.27
CA ILE A 333 14.39 -18.09 -2.04
C ILE A 333 13.06 -18.75 -2.41
N ASP A 334 12.82 -19.97 -1.96
CA ASP A 334 11.49 -20.55 -2.01
C ASP A 334 10.65 -19.93 -0.89
N MET A 335 9.90 -18.91 -1.23
CA MET A 335 9.08 -18.14 -0.28
C MET A 335 8.07 -19.00 0.46
N ASN A 336 7.60 -20.10 -0.14
CA ASN A 336 6.69 -21.03 0.51
C ASN A 336 7.36 -21.86 1.61
N SER A 337 8.68 -21.95 1.58
CA SER A 337 9.47 -22.68 2.58
C SER A 337 9.91 -21.82 3.76
N VAL A 338 9.69 -20.49 3.70
CA VAL A 338 10.19 -19.58 4.74
C VAL A 338 9.41 -19.76 6.03
N CYS A 339 10.11 -20.10 7.08
CA CYS A 339 9.54 -20.26 8.43
C CYS A 339 9.51 -18.91 9.15
N TRP A 340 8.42 -18.18 8.94
CA TRP A 340 8.26 -16.82 9.48
C TRP A 340 7.92 -16.75 10.95
N TYR A 341 7.25 -17.78 11.46
CA TYR A 341 6.66 -17.77 12.82
C TYR A 341 7.34 -18.74 13.75
N GLU A 342 7.66 -19.93 13.27
CA GLU A 342 8.27 -21.01 14.05
C GLU A 342 9.41 -21.65 13.28
N ALA A 343 10.44 -22.10 14.00
CA ALA A 343 11.51 -22.88 13.39
C ALA A 343 10.96 -24.26 12.95
N PRO A 344 11.47 -24.83 11.84
CA PRO A 344 11.05 -26.16 11.43
C PRO A 344 11.53 -27.20 12.44
N GLU A 345 10.74 -28.25 12.68
CA GLU A 345 11.12 -29.36 13.57
C GLU A 345 12.45 -30.01 13.15
N ASN A 346 12.68 -30.11 11.84
CA ASN A 346 13.93 -30.61 11.28
C ASN A 346 14.53 -29.56 10.34
N THR A 347 15.70 -29.07 10.66
CA THR A 347 16.42 -28.04 9.88
C THR A 347 17.25 -28.62 8.73
N ALA A 348 17.27 -29.94 8.53
CA ALA A 348 18.00 -30.55 7.43
C ALA A 348 17.45 -30.04 6.06
N GLY A 349 18.37 -29.58 5.21
CA GLY A 349 17.99 -29.01 3.90
C GLY A 349 17.47 -27.57 3.92
N TYR A 350 17.43 -26.91 5.09
CA TYR A 350 17.16 -25.50 5.20
C TYR A 350 18.46 -24.70 5.29
N GLU A 351 18.49 -23.57 4.61
CA GLU A 351 19.42 -22.49 4.87
C GLU A 351 18.85 -21.62 6.00
N SER A 352 19.68 -20.76 6.59
CA SER A 352 19.20 -19.85 7.63
C SER A 352 19.95 -18.53 7.64
N VAL A 353 19.29 -17.51 8.11
CA VAL A 353 19.86 -16.17 8.30
C VAL A 353 19.41 -15.60 9.64
N THR A 354 20.32 -14.93 10.34
CA THR A 354 19.93 -14.08 11.47
C THR A 354 19.21 -12.88 10.91
N TRP A 355 17.90 -12.79 11.17
CA TRP A 355 17.06 -11.73 10.63
C TRP A 355 16.89 -10.59 11.61
N TRP A 356 16.61 -10.93 12.89
CA TRP A 356 16.54 -9.99 14.00
C TRP A 356 16.90 -10.72 15.31
N GLY A 357 17.03 -10.03 16.44
CA GLY A 357 17.11 -10.64 17.77
C GLY A 357 18.50 -10.71 18.35
N ALA A 358 18.98 -11.87 18.86
CA ALA A 358 20.11 -11.98 19.79
C ALA A 358 21.45 -11.35 19.33
N GLU A 359 21.66 -11.19 18.04
CA GLU A 359 22.82 -10.47 17.49
C GLU A 359 22.55 -8.96 17.31
N VAL A 360 21.32 -8.51 17.52
CA VAL A 360 20.96 -7.09 17.47
C VAL A 360 21.30 -6.47 18.80
N THR A 361 22.25 -5.57 18.77
CA THR A 361 22.72 -4.90 19.99
C THR A 361 21.67 -3.89 20.50
N ASP A 362 21.72 -3.57 21.80
CA ASP A 362 20.93 -2.47 22.38
C ASP A 362 21.11 -1.17 21.59
N LYS A 363 22.30 -0.96 21.02
CA LYS A 363 22.61 0.17 20.15
C LYS A 363 21.77 0.16 18.88
N ASP A 364 21.58 -1.00 18.26
CA ASP A 364 20.78 -1.13 17.01
C ASP A 364 19.31 -0.90 17.30
N GLN A 365 18.77 -1.46 18.38
CA GLN A 365 17.41 -1.21 18.84
C GLN A 365 17.19 0.28 19.17
N LYS A 366 18.14 0.90 19.88
CA LYS A 366 18.07 2.32 20.22
C LYS A 366 18.13 3.21 18.98
N ASN A 367 18.97 2.90 18.02
CA ASN A 367 19.05 3.62 16.74
C ASN A 367 17.74 3.55 15.98
N LEU A 368 17.09 2.39 16.00
CA LEU A 368 15.81 2.21 15.35
C LEU A 368 14.71 3.02 16.00
N LYS A 369 14.54 2.85 17.34
CA LYS A 369 13.57 3.61 18.12
C LYS A 369 13.77 5.12 17.95
N GLY A 370 15.02 5.57 17.85
CA GLY A 370 15.39 6.96 17.60
C GLY A 370 14.97 7.48 16.21
N LYS A 371 14.67 6.61 15.24
CA LYS A 371 14.19 7.00 13.91
C LYS A 371 12.67 7.09 13.79
N LEU A 372 11.93 6.43 14.66
CA LEU A 372 10.46 6.42 14.61
C LEU A 372 9.84 7.83 14.69
N PRO A 373 10.34 8.79 15.50
CA PRO A 373 9.81 10.15 15.53
C PRO A 373 9.89 10.89 14.19
N PHE A 374 10.87 10.56 13.32
CA PHE A 374 11.03 11.23 12.03
C PHE A 374 9.92 10.89 11.04
N ILE A 375 9.20 9.79 11.23
CA ILE A 375 8.09 9.37 10.37
C ILE A 375 6.95 10.38 10.38
N SER A 376 6.78 11.11 11.48
CA SER A 376 5.71 12.09 11.68
C SER A 376 6.19 13.49 11.95
N SER A 377 7.45 13.81 11.62
CA SER A 377 8.05 15.11 11.96
C SER A 377 7.28 16.32 11.41
N TYR A 378 6.46 16.14 10.37
CA TYR A 378 5.64 17.20 9.80
C TYR A 378 4.23 17.29 10.40
N LEU A 379 3.75 16.26 11.10
CA LEU A 379 2.35 16.18 11.51
C LEU A 379 2.02 16.95 12.80
N ASN A 380 2.97 17.10 13.72
CA ASN A 380 2.68 17.58 15.07
C ASN A 380 3.64 18.68 15.57
N THR A 381 4.20 19.48 14.69
CA THR A 381 5.14 20.53 15.09
C THR A 381 4.44 21.83 15.42
N THR A 382 3.81 22.47 14.45
CA THR A 382 3.15 23.77 14.60
C THR A 382 1.64 23.66 14.48
N VAL A 383 1.15 22.89 13.53
CA VAL A 383 -0.28 22.65 13.28
C VAL A 383 -0.54 21.15 13.37
N LYS A 384 -1.49 20.75 14.21
CA LYS A 384 -1.90 19.35 14.29
C LYS A 384 -2.42 18.87 12.93
N ASN A 385 -2.11 17.64 12.63
CA ASN A 385 -2.56 16.98 11.39
C ASN A 385 -2.11 17.71 10.10
N ARG A 386 -0.99 18.43 10.16
CA ARG A 386 -0.41 19.16 9.03
C ARG A 386 0.15 18.18 7.99
N TYR A 387 -0.65 17.87 6.98
CA TYR A 387 -0.31 16.95 5.88
C TYR A 387 -0.21 17.67 4.52
N LEU A 388 -0.60 18.94 4.46
CA LEU A 388 -0.43 19.77 3.27
C LEU A 388 1.04 20.13 3.09
N LEU A 389 1.49 20.18 1.86
CA LEU A 389 2.85 20.64 1.53
C LEU A 389 2.87 22.17 1.40
N PRO A 390 4.00 22.82 1.73
CA PRO A 390 4.15 24.25 1.51
C PRO A 390 4.21 24.57 0.01
N ILE A 391 3.77 25.78 -0.34
CA ILE A 391 4.04 26.35 -1.65
C ILE A 391 5.55 26.64 -1.72
N ALA A 392 6.19 26.25 -2.82
CA ALA A 392 7.62 26.48 -3.02
C ALA A 392 7.97 27.98 -2.93
N THR A 393 9.08 28.29 -2.27
CA THR A 393 9.54 29.69 -2.07
C THR A 393 9.71 30.45 -3.39
N SER A 394 10.18 29.73 -4.44
CA SER A 394 10.29 30.30 -5.80
C SER A 394 8.91 30.72 -6.35
N SER A 395 7.90 29.87 -6.20
CA SER A 395 6.53 30.17 -6.66
C SER A 395 5.92 31.35 -5.89
N ILE A 396 6.22 31.47 -4.58
CA ILE A 396 5.80 32.63 -3.79
C ILE A 396 6.48 33.91 -4.29
N ALA A 397 7.79 33.87 -4.53
CA ALA A 397 8.54 35.02 -5.06
C ALA A 397 8.02 35.44 -6.44
N ASP A 398 7.80 34.48 -7.34
CA ASP A 398 7.29 34.74 -8.70
C ASP A 398 5.85 35.28 -8.69
N SER A 399 5.08 35.02 -7.65
CA SER A 399 3.70 35.47 -7.51
C SER A 399 3.56 36.98 -7.22
N GLN A 400 4.66 37.67 -6.96
CA GLN A 400 4.67 39.10 -6.59
C GLN A 400 3.74 39.42 -5.40
N GLY A 401 3.76 38.58 -4.38
CA GLY A 401 2.98 38.75 -3.15
C GLY A 401 1.52 38.26 -3.22
N LYS A 402 1.14 37.60 -4.32
CA LYS A 402 -0.22 37.03 -4.46
C LYS A 402 -0.39 35.67 -3.77
N LEU A 403 0.69 35.00 -3.50
CA LEU A 403 0.73 33.71 -2.78
C LEU A 403 1.46 33.85 -1.46
N SER A 404 0.99 33.18 -0.46
CA SER A 404 1.65 33.00 0.84
C SER A 404 1.42 31.59 1.35
N ASN A 405 2.30 31.14 2.22
CA ASN A 405 2.08 29.88 2.92
C ASN A 405 1.12 30.07 4.09
N SER A 406 0.33 29.04 4.34
CA SER A 406 -0.56 28.89 5.49
C SER A 406 -0.11 27.69 6.35
N TYR A 407 -0.89 27.34 7.37
CA TYR A 407 -0.71 26.15 8.19
C TYR A 407 0.64 26.09 8.93
N GLY A 408 1.22 27.23 9.28
CA GLY A 408 2.45 27.33 10.05
C GLY A 408 3.73 27.04 9.24
N TYR A 409 3.72 27.24 7.95
CA TYR A 409 4.91 27.23 7.09
C TYR A 409 5.57 28.61 7.02
#